data_113723eba5ba7b2be996c66a65588a35
#
_entry.id   113723eba5ba7b2be996c66a65588a35
#
_cell.length_a   1.000
_cell.length_b   1.000
_cell.length_c   1.000
_cell.angle_alpha   90.00
_cell.angle_beta   90.00
_cell.angle_gamma   90.00
#
_symmetry.space_group_name_H-M   'P 1'
#
loop_
_entity.id
_entity.type
_entity.pdbx_description
1 polymer ?
#
loop_
_entity_poly.entity_id
_entity_poly.type
_entity_poly.pdbx_seq_one_letter_code
_entity_poly.pdbx_strand_id
1 'polypeptide(L)'
;MTPLRRFLLAVLLLGPATLGAQELVTLPTRPGVTLSFFIANMGKVQPRAAALMLIGGGGNIRLRMEGGKVSFGQQNFLPRSRREFIAEGVLPVILDNPTDQQRGDGMPDEFRASAEHTADLRAVIAEVKRRHPGLPVFLVTTSRSTISAAHQARAIGSELSGAVLSSSLFWNRLAPVLAAFDFSTVKIPLLFVHHREDSCASTPYRDAGRLGASYPLISVKGGKPPESGPCDPLAPHGYFGKEAETVAAISAWMLGKPFVKEIQ
;
A
#
# COMPACT_ATOMS: atom_id res chain seq x y z
N MET A 1 -1.45 -59.80 -35.93
CA MET A 1 -0.45 -59.23 -35.00
C MET A 1 -0.76 -57.75 -34.84
N THR A 2 -1.45 -57.37 -33.76
CA THR A 2 -1.94 -56.01 -33.48
C THR A 2 -0.98 -55.33 -32.49
N PRO A 3 -0.47 -54.13 -32.74
CA PRO A 3 0.44 -53.49 -31.80
C PRO A 3 -0.28 -52.85 -30.63
N LEU A 4 0.17 -53.18 -29.46
CA LEU A 4 -0.26 -52.69 -28.15
C LEU A 4 0.19 -51.23 -27.97
N ARG A 5 -0.71 -50.27 -28.02
CA ARG A 5 -0.41 -48.84 -27.71
C ARG A 5 -0.28 -48.71 -26.20
N ARG A 6 0.94 -48.47 -25.73
CA ARG A 6 1.21 -48.10 -24.36
C ARG A 6 0.83 -46.62 -24.14
N PHE A 7 -0.24 -46.38 -23.37
CA PHE A 7 -0.55 -45.05 -22.85
C PHE A 7 0.42 -44.75 -21.69
N LEU A 8 1.30 -43.78 -21.86
CA LEU A 8 2.06 -43.20 -20.75
C LEU A 8 1.12 -42.26 -20.00
N LEU A 9 0.74 -42.61 -18.80
CA LEU A 9 0.05 -41.73 -17.86
C LEU A 9 1.13 -40.77 -17.28
N ALA A 10 1.11 -39.51 -17.71
CA ALA A 10 1.90 -38.45 -17.08
C ALA A 10 1.27 -38.09 -15.74
N VAL A 11 1.84 -38.57 -14.65
CA VAL A 11 1.48 -38.13 -13.29
C VAL A 11 2.06 -36.73 -13.10
N LEU A 12 1.20 -35.70 -13.15
CA LEU A 12 1.55 -34.35 -12.69
C LEU A 12 1.73 -34.43 -11.17
N LEU A 13 2.98 -34.48 -10.72
CA LEU A 13 3.32 -34.24 -9.33
C LEU A 13 3.08 -32.75 -9.00
N LEU A 14 1.90 -32.45 -8.46
CA LEU A 14 1.66 -31.20 -7.75
C LEU A 14 2.54 -31.22 -6.50
N GLY A 15 3.70 -30.58 -6.59
CA GLY A 15 4.54 -30.33 -5.43
C GLY A 15 3.77 -29.56 -4.36
N PRO A 16 4.06 -29.76 -3.06
CA PRO A 16 3.41 -29.01 -2.00
C PRO A 16 3.68 -27.52 -2.22
N ALA A 17 2.61 -26.73 -2.26
CA ALA A 17 2.72 -25.28 -2.21
C ALA A 17 3.48 -24.92 -0.94
N THR A 18 4.75 -24.53 -1.05
CA THR A 18 5.53 -24.02 0.07
C THR A 18 4.82 -22.79 0.59
N LEU A 19 4.30 -22.84 1.80
CA LEU A 19 3.80 -21.70 2.55
C LEU A 19 4.89 -20.62 2.51
N GLY A 20 4.63 -19.54 1.75
CA GLY A 20 5.61 -18.64 1.19
C GLY A 20 6.56 -18.03 2.20
N ALA A 21 7.85 -18.18 1.92
CA ALA A 21 8.89 -17.36 2.53
C ALA A 21 8.65 -15.87 2.25
N GLN A 22 9.23 -14.99 3.07
CA GLN A 22 9.36 -13.57 2.71
C GLN A 22 10.05 -13.46 1.36
N GLU A 23 9.48 -12.75 0.42
CA GLU A 23 10.02 -12.68 -0.93
C GLU A 23 10.25 -11.24 -1.39
N LEU A 24 11.45 -11.00 -1.91
CA LEU A 24 11.76 -9.79 -2.67
C LEU A 24 11.62 -10.13 -4.15
N VAL A 25 10.63 -9.50 -4.78
CA VAL A 25 10.32 -9.67 -6.21
C VAL A 25 10.78 -8.43 -6.95
N THR A 26 11.43 -8.62 -8.10
CA THR A 26 11.79 -7.53 -9.01
C THR A 26 11.20 -7.82 -10.38
N LEU A 27 10.43 -6.89 -10.91
CA LEU A 27 9.77 -7.00 -12.22
C LEU A 27 10.27 -5.93 -13.19
N PRO A 28 10.44 -6.26 -14.47
CA PRO A 28 10.47 -5.25 -15.52
C PRO A 28 9.06 -4.64 -15.66
N THR A 29 8.94 -3.33 -15.47
CA THR A 29 7.65 -2.64 -15.52
C THR A 29 7.51 -1.76 -16.74
N ARG A 30 8.63 -1.22 -17.23
CA ARG A 30 8.75 -0.40 -18.45
C ARG A 30 10.08 -0.70 -19.15
N PRO A 31 10.29 -0.34 -20.43
CA PRO A 31 11.56 -0.51 -21.10
C PRO A 31 12.75 0.05 -20.28
N GLY A 32 13.69 -0.81 -19.89
CA GLY A 32 14.86 -0.44 -19.11
C GLY A 32 14.59 -0.10 -17.63
N VAL A 33 13.36 -0.23 -17.15
CA VAL A 33 12.96 0.08 -15.77
C VAL A 33 12.44 -1.17 -15.07
N THR A 34 12.91 -1.38 -13.84
CA THR A 34 12.39 -2.42 -12.95
C THR A 34 11.83 -1.81 -11.67
N LEU A 35 10.89 -2.51 -11.05
CA LEU A 35 10.35 -2.18 -9.74
C LEU A 35 10.49 -3.38 -8.82
N SER A 36 11.02 -3.15 -7.62
CA SER A 36 11.14 -4.16 -6.58
C SER A 36 10.05 -3.99 -5.53
N PHE A 37 9.49 -5.09 -5.07
CA PHE A 37 8.54 -5.11 -3.98
C PHE A 37 8.72 -6.33 -3.09
N PHE A 38 8.34 -6.18 -1.84
CA PHE A 38 8.36 -7.23 -0.84
C PHE A 38 6.97 -7.82 -0.69
N ILE A 39 6.85 -9.14 -0.75
CA ILE A 39 5.64 -9.88 -0.36
C ILE A 39 5.88 -10.49 1.02
N ALA A 40 5.02 -10.13 1.97
CA ALA A 40 5.15 -10.64 3.33
C ALA A 40 4.79 -12.13 3.42
N ASN A 41 5.48 -12.85 4.31
CA ASN A 41 5.07 -14.19 4.69
C ASN A 41 3.87 -14.12 5.64
N MET A 42 2.76 -14.70 5.22
CA MET A 42 1.52 -14.76 6.01
C MET A 42 1.53 -15.88 7.09
N GLY A 43 2.58 -16.72 7.14
CA GLY A 43 2.63 -17.86 8.05
C GLY A 43 1.44 -18.80 7.82
N LYS A 44 0.65 -19.02 8.87
CA LYS A 44 -0.59 -19.85 8.81
C LYS A 44 -1.85 -19.03 8.46
N VAL A 45 -1.75 -17.71 8.36
CA VAL A 45 -2.88 -16.84 8.06
C VAL A 45 -3.19 -16.90 6.57
N GLN A 46 -4.45 -17.20 6.23
CA GLN A 46 -4.88 -17.15 4.83
C GLN A 46 -5.19 -15.70 4.44
N PRO A 47 -4.58 -15.17 3.38
CA PRO A 47 -4.86 -13.80 2.93
C PRO A 47 -6.29 -13.70 2.39
N ARG A 48 -6.98 -12.61 2.77
CA ARG A 48 -8.33 -12.27 2.32
C ARG A 48 -8.36 -11.01 1.46
N ALA A 49 -7.31 -10.22 1.51
CA ALA A 49 -7.05 -9.05 0.66
C ALA A 49 -5.55 -8.83 0.58
N ALA A 50 -5.08 -8.15 -0.47
CA ALA A 50 -3.72 -7.66 -0.60
C ALA A 50 -3.67 -6.13 -0.48
N ALA A 51 -2.71 -5.62 0.28
CA ALA A 51 -2.41 -4.20 0.41
C ALA A 51 -1.14 -3.87 -0.36
N LEU A 52 -1.25 -3.19 -1.50
CA LEU A 52 -0.12 -2.58 -2.20
C LEU A 52 0.26 -1.30 -1.44
N MET A 53 1.36 -1.35 -0.72
CA MET A 53 1.77 -0.30 0.20
C MET A 53 2.79 0.63 -0.44
N LEU A 54 2.42 1.90 -0.61
CA LEU A 54 3.32 2.98 -1.02
C LEU A 54 3.57 3.90 0.16
N ILE A 55 4.85 4.13 0.46
CA ILE A 55 5.26 4.97 1.58
C ILE A 55 5.32 6.45 1.22
N GLY A 56 5.28 7.29 2.23
CA GLY A 56 5.42 8.75 2.11
C GLY A 56 6.83 9.22 1.73
N GLY A 57 7.04 10.52 1.78
CA GLY A 57 8.30 11.15 1.38
C GLY A 57 8.62 10.89 -0.10
N GLY A 58 9.87 10.60 -0.40
CA GLY A 58 10.33 10.23 -1.75
C GLY A 58 9.89 8.84 -2.21
N GLY A 59 9.33 8.01 -1.34
CA GLY A 59 8.86 6.65 -1.69
C GLY A 59 9.96 5.59 -1.67
N ASN A 60 11.24 5.95 -1.65
CA ASN A 60 12.36 5.04 -1.72
C ASN A 60 12.65 4.39 -0.36
N ILE A 61 12.32 3.13 -0.19
CA ILE A 61 12.58 2.36 1.04
C ILE A 61 13.84 1.50 0.96
N ARG A 62 14.50 1.46 -0.20
CA ARG A 62 15.74 0.70 -0.43
C ARG A 62 15.61 -0.76 -0.03
N LEU A 63 14.62 -1.43 -0.60
CA LEU A 63 14.41 -2.86 -0.41
C LEU A 63 15.64 -3.65 -0.84
N ARG A 64 16.14 -4.52 0.04
CA ARG A 64 17.28 -5.40 -0.24
C ARG A 64 17.20 -6.69 0.56
N MET A 65 17.91 -7.69 0.10
CA MET A 65 18.12 -8.94 0.84
C MET A 65 19.42 -8.86 1.65
N GLU A 66 19.31 -9.08 2.96
CA GLU A 66 20.45 -9.15 3.87
C GLU A 66 20.33 -10.41 4.73
N GLY A 67 21.29 -11.32 4.63
CA GLY A 67 21.29 -12.56 5.42
C GLY A 67 20.00 -13.40 5.24
N GLY A 68 19.46 -13.44 4.02
CA GLY A 68 18.20 -14.18 3.72
C GLY A 68 16.93 -13.52 4.23
N LYS A 69 17.01 -12.28 4.73
CA LYS A 69 15.85 -11.49 5.17
C LYS A 69 15.72 -10.22 4.35
N VAL A 70 14.49 -9.80 4.11
CA VAL A 70 14.24 -8.50 3.48
C VAL A 70 14.48 -7.39 4.49
N SER A 71 15.30 -6.41 4.11
CA SER A 71 15.63 -5.22 4.89
C SER A 71 15.07 -3.98 4.21
N PHE A 72 14.63 -3.00 5.00
CA PHE A 72 14.18 -1.68 4.53
C PHE A 72 14.79 -0.58 5.38
N GLY A 73 15.12 0.56 4.72
CA GLY A 73 15.82 1.67 5.35
C GLY A 73 14.94 2.66 6.11
N GLN A 74 13.61 2.50 6.20
CA GLN A 74 12.70 3.48 6.81
C GLN A 74 11.73 2.87 7.81
N GLN A 75 11.39 3.65 8.85
CA GLN A 75 10.39 3.30 9.87
C GLN A 75 8.99 3.85 9.54
N ASN A 76 8.65 4.01 8.26
CA ASN A 76 7.34 4.49 7.85
C ASN A 76 6.21 3.64 8.42
N PHE A 77 5.04 4.25 8.66
CA PHE A 77 3.86 3.61 9.23
C PHE A 77 3.53 2.26 8.58
N LEU A 78 3.44 2.22 7.24
CA LEU A 78 2.98 1.01 6.54
C LEU A 78 3.94 -0.18 6.68
N PRO A 79 5.25 -0.07 6.35
CA PRO A 79 6.17 -1.19 6.55
C PRO A 79 6.37 -1.55 8.03
N ARG A 80 6.30 -0.57 8.95
CA ARG A 80 6.39 -0.80 10.39
C ARG A 80 5.23 -1.67 10.87
N SER A 81 4.03 -1.39 10.39
CA SER A 81 2.77 -2.05 10.80
C SER A 81 2.42 -3.29 9.95
N ARG A 82 3.35 -3.85 9.18
CA ARG A 82 3.06 -5.00 8.31
C ARG A 82 2.57 -6.24 9.08
N ARG A 83 3.01 -6.42 10.33
CA ARG A 83 2.60 -7.58 11.16
C ARG A 83 1.15 -7.48 11.60
N GLU A 84 0.71 -6.28 11.90
CA GLU A 84 -0.68 -5.97 12.23
C GLU A 84 -1.60 -6.25 11.05
N PHE A 85 -1.22 -5.86 9.82
CA PHE A 85 -1.96 -6.22 8.61
C PHE A 85 -2.05 -7.75 8.41
N ILE A 86 -0.95 -8.48 8.64
CA ILE A 86 -0.94 -9.95 8.56
C ILE A 86 -1.90 -10.55 9.58
N ALA A 87 -1.90 -10.06 10.83
CA ALA A 87 -2.81 -10.54 11.87
C ALA A 87 -4.29 -10.38 11.49
N GLU A 88 -4.62 -9.31 10.76
CA GLU A 88 -5.96 -9.05 10.23
C GLU A 88 -6.30 -9.85 8.94
N GLY A 89 -5.38 -10.64 8.41
CA GLY A 89 -5.59 -11.42 7.19
C GLY A 89 -5.41 -10.59 5.91
N VAL A 90 -4.67 -9.51 5.97
CA VAL A 90 -4.30 -8.69 4.81
C VAL A 90 -2.85 -8.96 4.44
N LEU A 91 -2.58 -9.30 3.19
CA LEU A 91 -1.25 -9.55 2.65
C LEU A 91 -0.53 -8.22 2.36
N PRO A 92 0.52 -7.86 3.12
CA PRO A 92 1.33 -6.70 2.79
C PRO A 92 2.19 -6.95 1.56
N VAL A 93 2.09 -6.05 0.58
CA VAL A 93 2.96 -5.96 -0.59
C VAL A 93 3.58 -4.58 -0.58
N ILE A 94 4.83 -4.46 -0.12
CA ILE A 94 5.49 -3.18 0.10
C ILE A 94 6.35 -2.85 -1.11
N LEU A 95 6.05 -1.74 -1.79
CA LEU A 95 6.71 -1.33 -3.02
C LEU A 95 7.87 -0.39 -2.74
N ASP A 96 8.98 -0.61 -3.46
CA ASP A 96 10.03 0.41 -3.60
C ASP A 96 9.74 1.29 -4.82
N ASN A 97 10.52 2.33 -5.02
CA ASN A 97 10.45 3.13 -6.23
C ASN A 97 10.94 2.33 -7.45
N PRO A 98 10.42 2.58 -8.64
CA PRO A 98 11.03 2.09 -9.87
C PRO A 98 12.46 2.64 -10.03
N THR A 99 13.32 1.90 -10.70
CA THR A 99 14.77 2.17 -10.75
C THR A 99 15.14 3.55 -11.27
N ASP A 100 14.32 4.15 -12.14
CA ASP A 100 14.50 5.51 -12.65
C ASP A 100 14.07 6.61 -11.64
N GLN A 101 13.40 6.24 -10.54
CA GLN A 101 12.92 7.14 -9.49
C GLN A 101 13.62 6.92 -8.12
N GLN A 102 14.75 6.20 -8.09
CA GLN A 102 15.47 5.90 -6.84
C GLN A 102 16.54 6.92 -6.47
N ARG A 103 16.79 7.90 -7.34
CA ARG A 103 17.81 8.94 -7.12
C ARG A 103 17.20 10.24 -6.57
N GLY A 104 18.04 11.10 -6.01
CA GLY A 104 17.62 12.38 -5.44
C GLY A 104 16.55 12.22 -4.37
N ASP A 105 15.49 13.03 -4.47
CA ASP A 105 14.37 13.04 -3.52
C ASP A 105 13.33 11.95 -3.79
N GLY A 106 13.63 10.99 -4.67
CA GLY A 106 12.72 9.90 -5.07
C GLY A 106 11.65 10.35 -6.06
N MET A 107 10.44 9.75 -5.99
CA MET A 107 9.34 10.07 -6.90
C MET A 107 8.80 11.48 -6.70
N PRO A 108 8.86 12.38 -7.71
CA PRO A 108 8.21 13.68 -7.68
C PRO A 108 6.68 13.55 -7.81
N ASP A 109 5.95 14.64 -7.52
CA ASP A 109 4.48 14.62 -7.52
C ASP A 109 3.91 14.37 -8.92
N GLU A 110 4.57 14.89 -9.95
CA GLU A 110 4.19 14.70 -11.36
C GLU A 110 4.32 13.23 -11.77
N PHE A 111 5.40 12.56 -11.36
CA PHE A 111 5.55 11.13 -11.64
C PHE A 111 4.46 10.30 -10.96
N ARG A 112 4.09 10.66 -9.71
CA ARG A 112 3.01 9.97 -8.97
C ARG A 112 1.67 10.03 -9.69
N ALA A 113 1.45 11.04 -10.52
CA ALA A 113 0.24 11.21 -11.34
C ALA A 113 0.37 10.69 -12.78
N SER A 114 1.54 10.19 -13.17
CA SER A 114 1.87 9.86 -14.57
C SER A 114 1.34 8.51 -15.05
N ALA A 115 1.34 8.33 -16.37
CA ALA A 115 1.03 7.07 -17.02
C ALA A 115 2.12 6.01 -16.77
N GLU A 116 3.38 6.43 -16.61
CA GLU A 116 4.52 5.58 -16.28
C GLU A 116 4.29 4.91 -14.92
N HIS A 117 3.88 5.68 -13.91
CA HIS A 117 3.55 5.11 -12.61
C HIS A 117 2.33 4.18 -12.67
N THR A 118 1.35 4.49 -13.53
CA THR A 118 0.23 3.58 -13.79
C THR A 118 0.71 2.24 -14.34
N ALA A 119 1.63 2.26 -15.31
CA ALA A 119 2.20 1.04 -15.89
C ALA A 119 2.97 0.21 -14.85
N ASP A 120 3.77 0.88 -14.00
CA ASP A 120 4.50 0.23 -12.92
C ASP A 120 3.55 -0.48 -11.95
N LEU A 121 2.50 0.21 -11.49
CA LEU A 121 1.53 -0.37 -10.56
C LEU A 121 0.72 -1.51 -11.19
N ARG A 122 0.32 -1.40 -12.46
CA ARG A 122 -0.37 -2.48 -13.18
C ARG A 122 0.46 -3.74 -13.26
N ALA A 123 1.77 -3.62 -13.50
CA ALA A 123 2.66 -4.78 -13.51
C ALA A 123 2.68 -5.49 -12.16
N VAL A 124 2.75 -4.73 -11.05
CA VAL A 124 2.69 -5.30 -9.69
C VAL A 124 1.34 -5.92 -9.40
N ILE A 125 0.23 -5.25 -9.76
CA ILE A 125 -1.14 -5.77 -9.58
C ILE A 125 -1.30 -7.10 -10.33
N ALA A 126 -0.83 -7.17 -11.58
CA ALA A 126 -0.91 -8.39 -12.39
C ALA A 126 -0.13 -9.54 -11.74
N GLU A 127 1.08 -9.28 -11.22
CA GLU A 127 1.89 -10.29 -10.54
C GLU A 127 1.25 -10.76 -9.23
N VAL A 128 0.70 -9.84 -8.43
CA VAL A 128 -0.02 -10.21 -7.20
C VAL A 128 -1.23 -11.06 -7.51
N LYS A 129 -2.03 -10.69 -8.51
CA LYS A 129 -3.21 -11.47 -8.95
C LYS A 129 -2.83 -12.83 -9.54
N ARG A 130 -1.70 -12.92 -10.23
CA ARG A 130 -1.18 -14.20 -10.74
C ARG A 130 -0.79 -15.16 -9.61
N ARG A 131 -0.17 -14.64 -8.53
CA ARG A 131 0.24 -15.42 -7.35
C ARG A 131 -0.93 -15.78 -6.45
N HIS A 132 -1.91 -14.90 -6.36
CA HIS A 132 -3.08 -14.99 -5.49
C HIS A 132 -4.36 -14.76 -6.29
N PRO A 133 -4.79 -15.74 -7.12
CA PRO A 133 -6.00 -15.60 -7.94
C PRO A 133 -7.23 -15.30 -7.10
N GLY A 134 -8.02 -14.31 -7.53
CA GLY A 134 -9.26 -13.91 -6.84
C GLY A 134 -9.07 -13.04 -5.60
N LEU A 135 -7.84 -12.78 -5.16
CA LEU A 135 -7.60 -11.94 -3.99
C LEU A 135 -7.90 -10.46 -4.31
N PRO A 136 -8.77 -9.77 -3.55
CA PRO A 136 -8.99 -8.33 -3.71
C PRO A 136 -7.70 -7.56 -3.45
N VAL A 137 -7.37 -6.60 -4.34
CA VAL A 137 -6.15 -5.80 -4.27
C VAL A 137 -6.49 -4.35 -3.97
N PHE A 138 -5.95 -3.81 -2.91
CA PHE A 138 -6.13 -2.42 -2.49
C PHE A 138 -4.82 -1.65 -2.59
N LEU A 139 -4.90 -0.38 -2.96
CA LEU A 139 -3.79 0.55 -2.88
C LEU A 139 -3.81 1.22 -1.50
N VAL A 140 -2.78 1.00 -0.70
CA VAL A 140 -2.69 1.53 0.68
C VAL A 140 -1.50 2.49 0.77
N THR A 141 -1.78 3.75 1.10
CA THR A 141 -0.80 4.83 0.96
C THR A 141 -0.77 5.71 2.20
N THR A 142 0.35 6.43 2.39
CA THR A 142 0.48 7.40 3.48
C THR A 142 1.26 8.64 3.05
N SER A 143 0.86 9.81 3.56
CA SER A 143 1.55 11.08 3.33
C SER A 143 1.68 11.39 1.82
N ARG A 144 2.86 11.72 1.32
CA ARG A 144 3.08 12.09 -0.09
C ARG A 144 2.63 11.03 -1.09
N SER A 145 2.64 9.72 -0.74
CA SER A 145 2.15 8.69 -1.64
C SER A 145 0.63 8.68 -1.82
N THR A 146 -0.13 9.45 -1.04
CA THR A 146 -1.56 9.64 -1.27
C THR A 146 -1.86 10.37 -2.58
N ILE A 147 -0.89 11.11 -3.14
CA ILE A 147 -0.94 11.64 -4.51
C ILE A 147 -1.03 10.47 -5.50
N SER A 148 -0.15 9.46 -5.34
CA SER A 148 -0.24 8.23 -6.15
C SER A 148 -1.63 7.59 -5.99
N ALA A 149 -2.14 7.46 -4.75
CA ALA A 149 -3.44 6.83 -4.52
C ALA A 149 -4.57 7.54 -5.29
N ALA A 150 -4.67 8.86 -5.20
CA ALA A 150 -5.72 9.63 -5.84
C ALA A 150 -5.69 9.50 -7.37
N HIS A 151 -4.52 9.73 -7.97
CA HIS A 151 -4.35 9.69 -9.42
C HIS A 151 -4.44 8.26 -9.98
N GLN A 152 -3.82 7.30 -9.32
CA GLN A 152 -3.75 5.92 -9.79
C GLN A 152 -5.05 5.15 -9.54
N ALA A 153 -5.78 5.44 -8.44
CA ALA A 153 -7.12 4.89 -8.25
C ALA A 153 -8.08 5.33 -9.37
N ARG A 154 -7.95 6.57 -9.86
CA ARG A 154 -8.69 7.07 -11.03
C ARG A 154 -8.26 6.38 -12.33
N ALA A 155 -6.95 6.22 -12.56
CA ALA A 155 -6.40 5.69 -13.81
C ALA A 155 -6.54 4.17 -13.94
N ILE A 156 -6.36 3.43 -12.84
CA ILE A 156 -6.40 1.96 -12.80
C ILE A 156 -7.85 1.46 -12.66
N GLY A 157 -8.66 2.19 -11.89
CA GLY A 157 -10.09 1.90 -11.74
C GLY A 157 -10.35 0.51 -11.14
N SER A 158 -11.27 -0.25 -11.75
CA SER A 158 -11.76 -1.54 -11.23
C SER A 158 -10.74 -2.68 -11.17
N GLU A 159 -9.50 -2.47 -11.63
CA GLU A 159 -8.41 -3.40 -11.36
C GLU A 159 -8.02 -3.41 -9.87
N LEU A 160 -8.36 -2.34 -9.13
CA LEU A 160 -8.25 -2.21 -7.69
C LEU A 160 -9.62 -2.38 -7.03
N SER A 161 -9.65 -2.99 -5.85
CA SER A 161 -10.86 -3.13 -5.02
C SER A 161 -11.15 -1.88 -4.18
N GLY A 162 -10.20 -0.96 -4.05
CA GLY A 162 -10.31 0.31 -3.36
C GLY A 162 -8.95 0.92 -3.07
N ALA A 163 -8.95 2.13 -2.49
CA ALA A 163 -7.74 2.81 -2.08
C ALA A 163 -7.87 3.44 -0.69
N VAL A 164 -6.79 3.37 0.09
CA VAL A 164 -6.66 3.96 1.43
C VAL A 164 -5.65 5.10 1.36
N LEU A 165 -6.09 6.28 1.78
CA LEU A 165 -5.31 7.50 1.83
C LEU A 165 -5.11 7.91 3.28
N SER A 166 -3.97 7.55 3.89
CA SER A 166 -3.66 7.92 5.26
C SER A 166 -2.75 9.15 5.32
N SER A 167 -2.99 10.05 6.25
CA SER A 167 -2.27 11.33 6.39
C SER A 167 -2.09 12.02 5.04
N SER A 168 -3.21 12.26 4.34
CA SER A 168 -3.23 12.72 2.93
C SER A 168 -2.53 14.05 2.76
N LEU A 169 -1.66 14.14 1.75
CA LEU A 169 -0.93 15.36 1.42
C LEU A 169 -1.83 16.32 0.65
N PHE A 170 -2.50 17.21 1.38
CA PHE A 170 -3.39 18.23 0.80
C PHE A 170 -2.63 19.41 0.23
N TRP A 171 -1.48 19.75 0.84
CA TRP A 171 -0.73 20.96 0.52
C TRP A 171 0.77 20.66 0.37
N ASN A 172 1.41 21.24 -0.63
CA ASN A 172 2.86 21.30 -0.72
C ASN A 172 3.27 22.75 -0.52
N ARG A 173 3.80 23.09 0.67
CA ARG A 173 3.95 24.47 1.13
C ARG A 173 2.58 25.19 1.06
N LEU A 174 2.43 26.19 0.19
CA LEU A 174 1.16 26.92 0.00
C LEU A 174 0.40 26.48 -1.26
N ALA A 175 0.96 25.57 -2.07
CA ALA A 175 0.31 25.08 -3.27
C ALA A 175 -0.66 23.95 -2.93
N PRO A 176 -1.91 23.99 -3.42
CA PRO A 176 -2.86 22.89 -3.25
C PRO A 176 -2.41 21.69 -4.08
N VAL A 177 -2.42 20.50 -3.46
CA VAL A 177 -2.18 19.21 -4.12
C VAL A 177 -3.49 18.43 -4.12
N LEU A 178 -3.72 17.61 -3.11
CA LEU A 178 -5.00 16.90 -2.99
C LEU A 178 -6.15 17.81 -2.51
N ALA A 179 -5.86 19.01 -1.99
CA ALA A 179 -6.89 19.99 -1.71
C ALA A 179 -7.64 20.48 -2.97
N ALA A 180 -7.00 20.38 -4.15
CA ALA A 180 -7.61 20.71 -5.45
C ALA A 180 -8.00 19.48 -6.26
N PHE A 181 -7.81 18.26 -5.76
CA PHE A 181 -8.14 17.05 -6.49
C PHE A 181 -9.64 16.75 -6.39
N ASP A 182 -10.27 16.51 -7.52
CA ASP A 182 -11.68 16.09 -7.57
C ASP A 182 -11.79 14.57 -7.35
N PHE A 183 -12.05 14.17 -6.11
CA PHE A 183 -12.22 12.77 -5.73
C PHE A 183 -13.47 12.13 -6.33
N SER A 184 -14.47 12.89 -6.80
CA SER A 184 -15.67 12.34 -7.45
C SER A 184 -15.35 11.64 -8.79
N THR A 185 -14.19 11.93 -9.36
CA THR A 185 -13.66 11.29 -10.58
C THR A 185 -13.14 9.87 -10.34
N VAL A 186 -12.88 9.48 -9.08
CA VAL A 186 -12.47 8.13 -8.71
C VAL A 186 -13.69 7.24 -8.55
N LYS A 187 -13.75 6.13 -9.27
CA LYS A 187 -14.95 5.25 -9.34
C LYS A 187 -14.82 3.98 -8.48
N ILE A 188 -13.75 3.84 -7.73
CA ILE A 188 -13.58 2.75 -6.75
C ILE A 188 -13.72 3.28 -5.33
N PRO A 189 -14.01 2.42 -4.34
CA PRO A 189 -14.12 2.83 -2.94
C PRO A 189 -12.85 3.50 -2.42
N LEU A 190 -13.02 4.61 -1.69
CA LEU A 190 -11.95 5.34 -1.02
C LEU A 190 -12.16 5.31 0.49
N LEU A 191 -11.08 5.17 1.25
CA LEU A 191 -11.04 5.37 2.69
C LEU A 191 -9.99 6.42 3.03
N PHE A 192 -10.37 7.43 3.79
CA PHE A 192 -9.45 8.40 4.39
C PHE A 192 -9.14 8.00 5.83
N VAL A 193 -7.87 8.17 6.24
CA VAL A 193 -7.42 7.90 7.61
C VAL A 193 -6.57 9.08 8.06
N HIS A 194 -6.94 9.77 9.13
CA HIS A 194 -6.19 10.93 9.59
C HIS A 194 -6.13 11.02 11.10
N HIS A 195 -4.98 11.44 11.59
CA HIS A 195 -4.79 11.72 13.00
C HIS A 195 -5.24 13.16 13.31
N ARG A 196 -6.09 13.34 14.33
CA ARG A 196 -6.63 14.66 14.72
C ARG A 196 -5.56 15.65 15.17
N GLU A 197 -4.48 15.10 15.74
CA GLU A 197 -3.35 15.84 16.30
C GLU A 197 -2.14 15.84 15.37
N ASP A 198 -2.33 15.48 14.07
CA ASP A 198 -1.28 15.60 13.05
C ASP A 198 -0.92 17.08 12.85
N SER A 199 0.28 17.45 13.29
CA SER A 199 0.80 18.80 13.20
C SER A 199 1.63 19.07 11.94
N CYS A 200 1.67 18.10 11.01
CA CYS A 200 2.30 18.30 9.70
C CYS A 200 1.46 19.28 8.86
N ALA A 201 2.04 20.42 8.51
CA ALA A 201 1.35 21.48 7.77
C ALA A 201 0.81 21.03 6.39
N SER A 202 1.41 19.99 5.80
CA SER A 202 0.98 19.46 4.49
C SER A 202 -0.21 18.53 4.57
N THR A 203 -0.56 18.02 5.77
CA THR A 203 -1.60 16.99 5.98
C THR A 203 -2.62 17.40 7.05
N PRO A 204 -3.19 18.63 7.01
CA PRO A 204 -4.04 19.11 8.09
C PRO A 204 -5.33 18.31 8.19
N TYR A 205 -5.66 17.85 9.41
CA TYR A 205 -6.86 17.07 9.69
C TYR A 205 -8.15 17.75 9.20
N ARG A 206 -8.22 19.10 9.25
CA ARG A 206 -9.42 19.86 8.81
C ARG A 206 -9.84 19.52 7.36
N ASP A 207 -8.87 19.26 6.48
CA ASP A 207 -9.15 18.99 5.07
C ASP A 207 -9.64 17.55 4.89
N ALA A 208 -9.11 16.59 5.64
CA ALA A 208 -9.65 15.23 5.73
C ALA A 208 -11.07 15.23 6.34
N GLY A 209 -11.29 16.03 7.38
CA GLY A 209 -12.61 16.19 8.00
C GLY A 209 -13.69 16.67 7.03
N ARG A 210 -13.36 17.57 6.10
CA ARG A 210 -14.28 17.99 5.02
C ARG A 210 -14.62 16.84 4.08
N LEU A 211 -13.64 16.02 3.71
CA LEU A 211 -13.87 14.83 2.88
C LEU A 211 -14.71 13.78 3.60
N GLY A 212 -14.64 13.71 4.92
CA GLY A 212 -15.46 12.83 5.76
C GLY A 212 -16.96 13.00 5.61
N ALA A 213 -17.44 14.13 5.07
CA ALA A 213 -18.85 14.35 4.72
C ALA A 213 -19.30 13.50 3.50
N SER A 214 -18.37 13.13 2.62
CA SER A 214 -18.67 12.41 1.37
C SER A 214 -18.01 11.03 1.29
N TYR A 215 -16.98 10.79 2.07
CA TYR A 215 -16.19 9.55 2.06
C TYR A 215 -16.01 8.98 3.46
N PRO A 216 -15.87 7.65 3.61
CA PRO A 216 -15.47 7.06 4.88
C PRO A 216 -14.16 7.68 5.40
N LEU A 217 -14.17 8.10 6.67
CA LEU A 217 -13.04 8.67 7.38
C LEU A 217 -12.83 7.91 8.69
N ILE A 218 -11.61 7.47 8.93
CA ILE A 218 -11.14 7.02 10.25
C ILE A 218 -10.37 8.17 10.87
N SER A 219 -10.85 8.65 12.01
CA SER A 219 -10.19 9.69 12.81
C SER A 219 -9.45 9.06 13.96
N VAL A 220 -8.16 9.34 14.09
CA VAL A 220 -7.30 8.81 15.14
C VAL A 220 -6.91 9.94 16.09
N LYS A 221 -6.88 9.66 17.41
CA LYS A 221 -6.42 10.58 18.45
C LYS A 221 -5.57 9.83 19.47
N GLY A 222 -4.72 10.59 20.17
CA GLY A 222 -3.83 10.03 21.21
C GLY A 222 -2.63 9.30 20.64
N GLY A 223 -2.16 8.29 21.35
CA GLY A 223 -0.94 7.56 21.01
C GLY A 223 0.23 7.93 21.90
N LYS A 224 1.45 7.69 21.44
CA LYS A 224 2.67 8.01 22.18
C LYS A 224 3.13 9.45 21.91
N PRO A 225 3.83 10.08 22.82
CA PRO A 225 4.53 11.32 22.55
C PRO A 225 5.42 11.19 21.30
N PRO A 226 5.49 12.23 20.44
CA PRO A 226 6.29 12.16 19.23
C PRO A 226 7.79 12.02 19.52
N GLU A 227 8.46 11.13 18.79
CA GLU A 227 9.90 10.91 18.83
C GLU A 227 10.58 11.41 17.53
N SER A 228 9.84 12.03 16.63
CA SER A 228 10.32 12.59 15.37
C SER A 228 9.62 13.88 15.03
N GLY A 229 10.02 14.53 13.94
CA GLY A 229 9.39 15.76 13.47
C GLY A 229 7.92 15.59 13.08
N PRO A 230 7.19 16.71 12.94
CA PRO A 230 5.72 16.67 12.74
C PRO A 230 5.26 15.94 11.50
N CYS A 231 6.07 15.86 10.44
CA CYS A 231 5.75 15.13 9.21
C CYS A 231 6.48 13.77 9.11
N ASP A 232 7.07 13.30 10.21
CA ASP A 232 7.87 12.09 10.27
C ASP A 232 7.10 10.91 10.88
N PRO A 233 7.59 9.68 10.71
CA PRO A 233 6.81 8.48 11.02
C PRO A 233 6.59 8.20 12.51
N LEU A 234 7.44 8.71 13.43
CA LEU A 234 7.29 8.50 14.88
C LEU A 234 6.61 9.71 15.55
N ALA A 235 5.53 10.17 14.94
CA ALA A 235 4.67 11.26 15.37
C ALA A 235 3.20 10.88 15.11
N PRO A 236 2.22 11.71 15.50
CA PRO A 236 0.81 11.53 15.12
C PRO A 236 0.62 11.36 13.61
N HIS A 237 1.46 12.00 12.79
CA HIS A 237 1.50 11.82 11.34
C HIS A 237 1.67 10.36 10.90
N GLY A 238 2.43 9.57 11.63
CA GLY A 238 2.66 8.14 11.39
C GLY A 238 1.87 7.22 12.35
N TYR A 239 0.87 7.75 13.06
CA TYR A 239 0.03 6.99 14.00
C TYR A 239 0.83 6.34 15.13
N PHE A 240 1.88 7.01 15.60
CA PHE A 240 2.80 6.46 16.58
C PHE A 240 2.11 6.11 17.90
N GLY A 241 2.13 4.81 18.25
CA GLY A 241 1.43 4.25 19.41
C GLY A 241 -0.06 3.96 19.19
N LYS A 242 -0.56 4.12 17.93
CA LYS A 242 -1.93 3.77 17.48
C LYS A 242 -1.93 2.88 16.25
N GLU A 243 -0.80 2.25 15.95
CA GLU A 243 -0.64 1.44 14.75
C GLU A 243 -1.65 0.30 14.70
N ALA A 244 -1.78 -0.47 15.77
CA ALA A 244 -2.61 -1.68 15.79
C ALA A 244 -4.10 -1.36 15.57
N GLU A 245 -4.64 -0.38 16.30
CA GLU A 245 -6.04 0.03 16.17
C GLU A 245 -6.33 0.63 14.79
N THR A 246 -5.38 1.43 14.27
CA THR A 246 -5.50 2.05 12.94
C THR A 246 -5.51 0.98 11.85
N VAL A 247 -4.60 0.01 11.91
CA VAL A 247 -4.54 -1.10 10.96
C VAL A 247 -5.76 -2.00 11.06
N ALA A 248 -6.25 -2.30 12.27
CA ALA A 248 -7.45 -3.10 12.45
C ALA A 248 -8.67 -2.44 11.77
N ALA A 249 -8.83 -1.12 11.93
CA ALA A 249 -9.92 -0.38 11.29
C ALA A 249 -9.78 -0.33 9.76
N ILE A 250 -8.57 -0.06 9.23
CA ILE A 250 -8.28 -0.11 7.79
C ILE A 250 -8.60 -1.49 7.22
N SER A 251 -8.10 -2.55 7.87
CA SER A 251 -8.27 -3.93 7.43
C SER A 251 -9.73 -4.36 7.45
N ALA A 252 -10.48 -3.96 8.48
CA ALA A 252 -11.92 -4.23 8.56
C ALA A 252 -12.65 -3.60 7.38
N TRP A 253 -12.35 -2.33 7.02
CA TRP A 253 -12.92 -1.67 5.85
C TRP A 253 -12.54 -2.42 4.54
N MET A 254 -11.27 -2.78 4.36
CA MET A 254 -10.82 -3.54 3.17
C MET A 254 -11.55 -4.87 3.03
N LEU A 255 -11.91 -5.50 4.14
CA LEU A 255 -12.59 -6.79 4.19
C LEU A 255 -14.14 -6.68 4.18
N GLY A 256 -14.68 -5.49 3.96
CA GLY A 256 -16.12 -5.26 3.93
C GLY A 256 -16.81 -5.47 5.29
N LYS A 257 -16.09 -5.38 6.40
CA LYS A 257 -16.60 -5.53 7.75
C LYS A 257 -16.95 -4.17 8.37
N PRO A 258 -17.81 -4.13 9.38
CA PRO A 258 -17.96 -2.96 10.23
C PRO A 258 -16.59 -2.54 10.82
N PHE A 259 -16.29 -1.25 10.81
CA PHE A 259 -15.02 -0.72 11.29
C PHE A 259 -15.20 0.48 12.20
N VAL A 260 -14.25 0.68 13.09
CA VAL A 260 -14.21 1.82 14.01
C VAL A 260 -13.81 3.06 13.24
N LYS A 261 -14.64 4.13 13.34
CA LYS A 261 -14.38 5.43 12.68
C LYS A 261 -13.64 6.42 13.58
N GLU A 262 -13.74 6.26 14.90
CA GLU A 262 -13.13 7.13 15.90
C GLU A 262 -12.25 6.29 16.84
N ILE A 263 -10.93 6.44 16.72
CA ILE A 263 -9.92 5.78 17.57
C ILE A 263 -9.41 6.82 18.57
N GLN A 264 -9.51 6.49 19.88
CA GLN A 264 -9.10 7.36 21.00
C GLN A 264 -7.80 6.89 21.61
#